data_433684978d690405323de4222ab9723e
#
_entry.id   433684978d690405323de4222ab9723e
#
_cell.length_a   1.000
_cell.length_b   1.000
_cell.length_c   1.000
_cell.angle_alpha   90.00
_cell.angle_beta   90.00
_cell.angle_gamma   90.00
#
_symmetry.space_group_name_H-M   'P 1'
#
loop_
_entity.id
_entity.type
_entity.pdbx_description
1 polymer ?
#
loop_
_entity_poly.entity_id
_entity_poly.type
_entity_poly.pdbx_seq_one_letter_code
_entity_poly.pdbx_strand_id
1 'polypeptide(L)'
;MTHTPLADRPLGATLGLHFAPGILLTAAYVAAVPAMRPLGLPPVFGLLLATLFVMIPFELGYLVVQGRRRSGRFSLDGVVTLRESVPPRQYLFWTLLFFAWGLASSTLASPLESALRHGLFAWLPSWYAPTSAAEFEPYSKAAMTATFGLGLVVVGLAGPIVEELYFRGHLLPRLGRFGRWAPTLNAVLFSLYHLWTPWQNPSRVLLMVPLVQLVWTKRNLYLGIWAHCTLNAVVWAITFGALAAMR
;
A
#
# COMPACT_ATOMS: atom_id res chain seq x y z
N MET A 1 -3.23 -29.32 -13.68
CA MET A 1 -3.52 -28.17 -14.58
C MET A 1 -2.21 -27.49 -14.91
N THR A 2 -1.77 -27.59 -16.15
CA THR A 2 -0.53 -26.95 -16.64
C THR A 2 -0.75 -25.45 -16.65
N HIS A 3 -0.11 -24.75 -15.70
CA HIS A 3 -0.11 -23.29 -15.68
C HIS A 3 0.64 -22.79 -16.92
N THR A 4 -0.08 -22.28 -17.90
CA THR A 4 0.53 -21.49 -18.97
C THR A 4 1.28 -20.33 -18.30
N PRO A 5 2.59 -20.20 -18.50
CA PRO A 5 3.34 -19.08 -17.94
C PRO A 5 2.69 -17.78 -18.40
N LEU A 6 2.46 -16.86 -17.45
CA LEU A 6 2.01 -15.52 -17.80
C LEU A 6 3.10 -14.88 -18.65
N ALA A 7 2.74 -14.43 -19.86
CA ALA A 7 3.70 -13.87 -20.80
C ALA A 7 4.58 -12.82 -20.16
N ASP A 8 5.90 -12.99 -20.28
CA ASP A 8 6.88 -12.02 -19.80
C ASP A 8 6.69 -10.70 -20.55
N ARG A 9 6.47 -9.65 -19.78
CA ARG A 9 6.41 -8.30 -20.34
C ARG A 9 7.81 -7.69 -20.43
N PRO A 10 8.05 -6.76 -21.37
CA PRO A 10 9.26 -5.96 -21.37
C PRO A 10 9.47 -5.30 -19.99
N LEU A 11 10.73 -5.20 -19.56
CA LEU A 11 11.06 -4.65 -18.24
C LEU A 11 10.49 -3.24 -18.05
N GLY A 12 10.58 -2.38 -19.06
CA GLY A 12 10.03 -1.03 -19.01
C GLY A 12 8.52 -0.99 -18.76
N ALA A 13 7.74 -1.89 -19.39
CA ALA A 13 6.30 -2.00 -19.16
C ALA A 13 6.00 -2.50 -17.73
N THR A 14 6.82 -3.41 -17.21
CA THR A 14 6.68 -3.92 -15.84
C THR A 14 6.97 -2.82 -14.82
N LEU A 15 8.05 -2.04 -15.01
CA LEU A 15 8.38 -0.89 -14.16
C LEU A 15 7.30 0.19 -14.24
N GLY A 16 6.82 0.52 -15.46
CA GLY A 16 5.73 1.47 -15.65
C GLY A 16 4.48 1.09 -14.86
N LEU A 17 4.09 -0.19 -14.87
CA LEU A 17 2.95 -0.68 -14.08
C LEU A 17 3.19 -0.62 -12.57
N HIS A 18 4.42 -0.77 -12.09
CA HIS A 18 4.72 -0.61 -10.66
C HIS A 18 4.63 0.85 -10.21
N PHE A 19 5.07 1.80 -11.03
CA PHE A 19 5.16 3.20 -10.61
C PHE A 19 3.94 4.05 -10.99
N ALA A 20 3.21 3.69 -12.06
CA ALA A 20 2.09 4.49 -12.53
C ALA A 20 1.04 4.82 -11.45
N PRO A 21 0.55 3.85 -10.62
CA PRO A 21 -0.44 4.18 -9.59
C PRO A 21 0.12 5.15 -8.55
N GLY A 22 1.38 5.01 -8.14
CA GLY A 22 2.03 5.92 -7.18
C GLY A 22 2.22 7.33 -7.73
N ILE A 23 2.62 7.46 -9.00
CA ILE A 23 2.75 8.76 -9.68
C ILE A 23 1.39 9.44 -9.76
N LEU A 24 0.36 8.74 -10.21
CA LEU A 24 -0.99 9.27 -10.36
C LEU A 24 -1.60 9.66 -9.00
N LEU A 25 -1.45 8.80 -7.99
CA LEU A 25 -1.89 9.07 -6.63
C LEU A 25 -1.23 10.33 -6.06
N THR A 26 0.10 10.42 -6.17
CA THR A 26 0.86 11.54 -5.63
C THR A 26 0.48 12.84 -6.33
N ALA A 27 0.36 12.83 -7.66
CA ALA A 27 -0.08 14.00 -8.42
C ALA A 27 -1.50 14.45 -8.01
N ALA A 28 -2.44 13.51 -7.88
CA ALA A 28 -3.80 13.80 -7.43
C ALA A 28 -3.84 14.32 -5.98
N TYR A 29 -3.03 13.74 -5.09
CA TYR A 29 -2.90 14.22 -3.72
C TYR A 29 -2.41 15.68 -3.67
N VAL A 30 -1.30 15.98 -4.34
CA VAL A 30 -0.74 17.34 -4.39
C VAL A 30 -1.76 18.33 -4.97
N ALA A 31 -2.50 17.95 -6.01
CA ALA A 31 -3.55 18.77 -6.61
C ALA A 31 -4.77 18.97 -5.67
N ALA A 32 -5.08 18.00 -4.81
CA ALA A 32 -6.22 18.07 -3.90
C ALA A 32 -5.95 18.96 -2.66
N VAL A 33 -4.70 19.02 -2.18
CA VAL A 33 -4.34 19.72 -0.93
C VAL A 33 -4.83 21.16 -0.85
N PRO A 34 -4.72 22.03 -1.89
CA PRO A 34 -5.22 23.39 -1.82
C PRO A 34 -6.71 23.51 -1.50
N ALA A 35 -7.52 22.50 -1.90
CA ALA A 35 -8.95 22.49 -1.63
C ALA A 35 -9.29 22.01 -0.20
N MET A 36 -8.38 21.33 0.49
CA MET A 36 -8.65 20.78 1.82
C MET A 36 -8.77 21.87 2.89
N ARG A 37 -7.88 22.86 2.88
CA ARG A 37 -7.86 23.95 3.87
C ARG A 37 -9.17 24.77 3.90
N PRO A 38 -9.70 25.27 2.77
CA PRO A 38 -10.99 25.99 2.76
C PRO A 38 -12.17 25.13 3.26
N LEU A 39 -12.07 23.80 3.10
CA LEU A 39 -13.07 22.87 3.60
C LEU A 39 -12.88 22.51 5.09
N GLY A 40 -11.85 23.06 5.75
CA GLY A 40 -11.52 22.72 7.15
C GLY A 40 -11.05 21.28 7.34
N LEU A 41 -10.50 20.66 6.28
CA LEU A 41 -10.04 19.29 6.28
C LEU A 41 -8.50 19.20 6.28
N PRO A 42 -7.88 18.24 6.98
CA PRO A 42 -6.44 18.08 6.96
C PRO A 42 -5.93 17.59 5.59
N PRO A 43 -4.70 17.93 5.19
CA PRO A 43 -4.10 17.52 3.91
C PRO A 43 -4.20 16.01 3.65
N VAL A 44 -4.03 15.19 4.68
CA VAL A 44 -4.16 13.73 4.59
C VAL A 44 -5.53 13.29 4.08
N PHE A 45 -6.59 14.08 4.27
CA PHE A 45 -7.91 13.79 3.69
C PHE A 45 -7.85 13.83 2.15
N GLY A 46 -7.06 14.73 1.56
CA GLY A 46 -6.77 14.76 0.14
C GLY A 46 -6.08 13.49 -0.37
N LEU A 47 -5.15 12.93 0.43
CA LEU A 47 -4.52 11.64 0.13
C LEU A 47 -5.54 10.50 0.12
N LEU A 48 -6.47 10.48 1.09
CA LEU A 48 -7.54 9.47 1.14
C LEU A 48 -8.44 9.54 -0.09
N LEU A 49 -8.81 10.76 -0.52
CA LEU A 49 -9.61 10.95 -1.75
C LEU A 49 -8.83 10.51 -2.99
N ALA A 50 -7.55 10.85 -3.10
CA ALA A 50 -6.70 10.42 -4.21
C ALA A 50 -6.54 8.89 -4.23
N THR A 51 -6.41 8.25 -3.08
CA THR A 51 -6.39 6.77 -2.98
C THR A 51 -7.71 6.19 -3.48
N LEU A 52 -8.84 6.71 -3.00
CA LEU A 52 -10.18 6.19 -3.32
C LEU A 52 -10.56 6.40 -4.79
N PHE A 53 -10.26 7.58 -5.35
CA PHE A 53 -10.75 7.97 -6.68
C PHE A 53 -9.71 7.84 -7.80
N VAL A 54 -8.44 7.63 -7.48
CA VAL A 54 -7.37 7.51 -8.49
C VAL A 54 -6.66 6.16 -8.38
N MET A 55 -6.05 5.84 -7.24
CA MET A 55 -5.23 4.62 -7.10
C MET A 55 -6.09 3.36 -7.21
N ILE A 56 -7.13 3.24 -6.38
CA ILE A 56 -8.02 2.06 -6.37
C ILE A 56 -8.67 1.84 -7.75
N PRO A 57 -9.29 2.86 -8.40
CA PRO A 57 -9.84 2.70 -9.74
C PRO A 57 -8.80 2.35 -10.80
N PHE A 58 -7.58 2.90 -10.72
CA PHE A 58 -6.52 2.56 -11.65
C PHE A 58 -6.12 1.08 -11.52
N GLU A 59 -5.79 0.63 -10.32
CA GLU A 59 -5.30 -0.73 -10.08
C GLU A 59 -6.39 -1.77 -10.35
N LEU A 60 -7.57 -1.59 -9.76
CA LEU A 60 -8.70 -2.51 -9.95
C LEU A 60 -9.22 -2.47 -11.39
N GLY A 61 -9.36 -1.27 -11.98
CA GLY A 61 -9.78 -1.09 -13.35
C GLY A 61 -8.83 -1.76 -14.34
N TYR A 62 -7.53 -1.62 -14.11
CA TYR A 62 -6.52 -2.32 -14.88
C TYR A 62 -6.71 -3.85 -14.82
N LEU A 63 -6.89 -4.41 -13.62
CA LEU A 63 -7.12 -5.85 -13.44
C LEU A 63 -8.39 -6.33 -14.16
N VAL A 64 -9.47 -5.59 -14.03
CA VAL A 64 -10.76 -5.89 -14.68
C VAL A 64 -10.66 -5.84 -16.21
N VAL A 65 -9.95 -4.83 -16.76
CA VAL A 65 -9.68 -4.73 -18.20
C VAL A 65 -8.84 -5.92 -18.69
N GLN A 66 -7.83 -6.34 -17.93
CA GLN A 66 -7.05 -7.54 -18.27
C GLN A 66 -7.93 -8.80 -18.25
N GLY A 67 -8.83 -8.92 -17.28
CA GLY A 67 -9.78 -10.02 -17.19
C GLY A 67 -10.70 -10.09 -18.42
N ARG A 68 -11.28 -8.94 -18.79
CA ARG A 68 -12.13 -8.83 -19.97
C ARG A 68 -11.38 -9.18 -21.27
N ARG A 69 -10.14 -8.68 -21.42
CA ARG A 69 -9.31 -9.02 -22.60
C ARG A 69 -8.96 -10.49 -22.68
N ARG A 70 -8.83 -11.18 -21.54
CA ARG A 70 -8.45 -12.59 -21.48
C ARG A 70 -9.62 -13.55 -21.67
N SER A 71 -10.77 -13.26 -21.07
CA SER A 71 -11.92 -14.17 -20.96
C SER A 71 -13.21 -13.67 -21.60
N GLY A 72 -13.24 -12.44 -22.10
CA GLY A 72 -14.45 -11.75 -22.55
C GLY A 72 -15.39 -11.32 -21.42
N ARG A 73 -15.05 -11.60 -20.15
CA ARG A 73 -15.87 -11.34 -18.96
C ARG A 73 -15.14 -10.38 -17.99
N PHE A 74 -15.90 -9.68 -17.18
CA PHE A 74 -15.37 -8.91 -16.05
C PHE A 74 -15.05 -9.86 -14.89
N SER A 75 -13.88 -10.53 -14.97
CA SER A 75 -13.42 -11.51 -13.99
C SER A 75 -11.94 -11.29 -13.70
N LEU A 76 -11.51 -11.61 -12.48
CA LEU A 76 -10.11 -11.63 -12.09
C LEU A 76 -9.46 -13.01 -12.31
N ASP A 77 -10.23 -13.99 -12.84
CA ASP A 77 -9.74 -15.35 -13.05
C ASP A 77 -8.64 -15.39 -14.11
N GLY A 78 -7.53 -16.02 -13.77
CA GLY A 78 -6.35 -16.08 -14.62
C GLY A 78 -5.56 -14.74 -14.71
N VAL A 79 -6.07 -13.64 -14.14
CA VAL A 79 -5.37 -12.35 -14.05
C VAL A 79 -4.69 -12.20 -12.70
N VAL A 80 -5.42 -12.55 -11.65
CA VAL A 80 -4.92 -12.62 -10.27
C VAL A 80 -4.69 -14.09 -9.92
N THR A 81 -3.48 -14.40 -9.51
CA THR A 81 -3.01 -15.77 -9.21
C THR A 81 -2.61 -15.89 -7.74
N LEU A 82 -1.88 -16.97 -7.38
CA LEU A 82 -1.44 -17.26 -6.02
C LEU A 82 -2.63 -17.39 -5.03
N ARG A 83 -3.60 -18.24 -5.38
CA ARG A 83 -4.84 -18.45 -4.60
C ARG A 83 -4.91 -19.87 -4.00
N GLU A 84 -3.77 -20.53 -3.76
CA GLU A 84 -3.73 -21.83 -3.12
C GLU A 84 -4.26 -21.75 -1.68
N SER A 85 -5.00 -22.76 -1.24
CA SER A 85 -5.54 -22.78 0.11
C SER A 85 -4.47 -23.06 1.15
N VAL A 86 -4.60 -22.44 2.31
CA VAL A 86 -3.78 -22.72 3.50
C VAL A 86 -4.67 -22.95 4.71
N PRO A 87 -4.24 -23.74 5.72
CA PRO A 87 -5.02 -23.94 6.93
C PRO A 87 -5.36 -22.60 7.63
N PRO A 88 -6.60 -22.41 8.15
CA PRO A 88 -7.03 -21.14 8.75
C PRO A 88 -6.11 -20.63 9.86
N ARG A 89 -5.53 -21.52 10.68
CA ARG A 89 -4.57 -21.15 11.73
C ARG A 89 -3.34 -20.40 11.19
N GLN A 90 -2.96 -20.59 9.94
CA GLN A 90 -1.82 -19.90 9.34
C GLN A 90 -2.10 -18.42 9.12
N TYR A 91 -3.35 -18.01 8.85
CA TYR A 91 -3.68 -16.59 8.73
C TYR A 91 -3.40 -15.84 10.03
N LEU A 92 -3.87 -16.35 11.16
CA LEU A 92 -3.60 -15.75 12.47
C LEU A 92 -2.10 -15.75 12.78
N PHE A 93 -1.44 -16.90 12.66
CA PHE A 93 -0.02 -17.05 12.98
C PHE A 93 0.85 -16.07 12.18
N TRP A 94 0.71 -16.05 10.86
CA TRP A 94 1.52 -15.19 9.99
C TRP A 94 1.15 -13.71 10.16
N THR A 95 -0.10 -13.37 10.42
CA THR A 95 -0.52 -11.98 10.70
C THR A 95 0.12 -11.46 11.99
N LEU A 96 0.11 -12.25 13.07
CA LEU A 96 0.75 -11.87 14.33
C LEU A 96 2.27 -11.73 14.17
N LEU A 97 2.91 -12.67 13.47
CA LEU A 97 4.35 -12.60 13.21
C LEU A 97 4.70 -11.38 12.34
N PHE A 98 3.91 -11.09 11.31
CA PHE A 98 4.09 -9.93 10.45
C PHE A 98 3.88 -8.62 11.22
N PHE A 99 2.90 -8.57 12.13
CA PHE A 99 2.69 -7.42 12.99
C PHE A 99 3.88 -7.16 13.92
N ALA A 100 4.38 -8.20 14.58
CA ALA A 100 5.59 -8.11 15.42
C ALA A 100 6.81 -7.67 14.60
N TRP A 101 6.98 -8.22 13.40
CA TRP A 101 8.02 -7.81 12.47
C TRP A 101 7.84 -6.36 11.99
N GLY A 102 6.61 -5.90 11.79
CA GLY A 102 6.28 -4.52 11.45
C GLY A 102 6.75 -3.53 12.51
N LEU A 103 6.50 -3.83 13.78
CA LEU A 103 7.00 -3.01 14.90
C LEU A 103 8.53 -2.99 14.93
N ALA A 104 9.18 -4.16 14.80
CA ALA A 104 10.63 -4.26 14.81
C ALA A 104 11.28 -3.51 13.63
N SER A 105 10.76 -3.69 12.41
CA SER A 105 11.29 -3.06 11.21
C SER A 105 11.12 -1.54 11.23
N SER A 106 9.98 -1.03 11.71
CA SER A 106 9.75 0.41 11.86
C SER A 106 10.69 1.02 12.89
N THR A 107 10.90 0.37 14.05
CA THR A 107 11.83 0.83 15.06
C THR A 107 13.28 0.83 14.53
N LEU A 108 13.68 -0.23 13.85
CA LEU A 108 15.02 -0.37 13.29
C LEU A 108 15.31 0.68 12.20
N ALA A 109 14.33 0.98 11.35
CA ALA A 109 14.48 1.92 10.25
C ALA A 109 14.33 3.40 10.69
N SER A 110 13.70 3.67 11.83
CA SER A 110 13.33 5.01 12.27
C SER A 110 14.50 6.03 12.26
N PRO A 111 15.74 5.74 12.70
CA PRO A 111 16.83 6.71 12.61
C PRO A 111 17.18 7.09 11.18
N LEU A 112 17.19 6.12 10.27
CA LEU A 112 17.46 6.37 8.85
C LEU A 112 16.32 7.15 8.19
N GLU A 113 15.07 6.82 8.49
CA GLU A 113 13.89 7.54 7.98
C GLU A 113 13.86 8.99 8.44
N SER A 114 14.21 9.24 9.72
CA SER A 114 14.36 10.60 10.26
C SER A 114 15.47 11.36 9.52
N ALA A 115 16.64 10.75 9.32
CA ALA A 115 17.73 11.36 8.57
C ALA A 115 17.34 11.67 7.12
N LEU A 116 16.62 10.75 6.44
CA LEU A 116 16.10 10.98 5.10
C LEU A 116 15.07 12.11 5.06
N ARG A 117 14.13 12.14 6.02
CA ARG A 117 13.06 13.16 6.08
C ARG A 117 13.64 14.56 6.29
N HIS A 118 14.59 14.71 7.22
CA HIS A 118 15.17 16.00 7.57
C HIS A 118 16.41 16.39 6.73
N GLY A 119 16.96 15.43 5.94
CA GLY A 119 18.05 15.67 5.01
C GLY A 119 17.57 15.69 3.56
N LEU A 120 17.56 14.53 2.89
CA LEU A 120 17.26 14.40 1.46
C LEU A 120 15.86 14.95 1.07
N PHE A 121 14.87 14.77 1.95
CA PHE A 121 13.49 15.19 1.72
C PHE A 121 13.07 16.43 2.51
N ALA A 122 14.03 17.20 3.07
CA ALA A 122 13.76 18.41 3.84
C ALA A 122 13.08 19.54 3.02
N TRP A 123 13.19 19.49 1.69
CA TRP A 123 12.54 20.43 0.78
C TRP A 123 11.03 20.19 0.62
N LEU A 124 10.53 19.02 1.01
CA LEU A 124 9.09 18.74 0.96
C LEU A 124 8.37 19.53 2.06
N PRO A 125 7.22 20.15 1.76
CA PRO A 125 6.47 20.92 2.74
C PRO A 125 5.93 20.01 3.87
N SER A 126 5.69 20.59 5.05
CA SER A 126 5.20 19.86 6.24
C SER A 126 3.89 19.12 5.98
N TRP A 127 2.99 19.73 5.22
CA TRP A 127 1.70 19.11 4.87
C TRP A 127 1.80 17.87 3.99
N TYR A 128 2.93 17.65 3.34
CA TYR A 128 3.10 16.51 2.42
C TYR A 128 2.89 15.16 3.10
N ALA A 129 3.34 15.01 4.32
CA ALA A 129 2.96 13.92 5.21
C ALA A 129 3.14 14.41 6.66
N PRO A 130 2.05 14.80 7.32
CA PRO A 130 2.09 15.24 8.70
C PRO A 130 2.70 14.17 9.61
N THR A 131 3.62 14.58 10.46
CA THR A 131 4.37 13.67 11.37
C THR A 131 4.15 13.97 12.85
N SER A 132 3.52 15.10 13.16
CA SER A 132 3.27 15.52 14.55
C SER A 132 1.79 15.74 14.83
N ALA A 133 1.38 15.51 16.08
CA ALA A 133 0.02 15.79 16.53
C ALA A 133 -0.36 17.27 16.38
N ALA A 134 0.60 18.19 16.56
CA ALA A 134 0.40 19.62 16.43
C ALA A 134 -0.11 20.05 15.04
N GLU A 135 0.23 19.31 13.99
CA GLU A 135 -0.23 19.60 12.64
C GLU A 135 -1.74 19.33 12.44
N PHE A 136 -2.34 18.61 13.36
CA PHE A 136 -3.78 18.31 13.36
C PHE A 136 -4.59 19.22 14.28
N GLU A 137 -3.95 19.99 15.18
CA GLU A 137 -4.63 20.89 16.13
C GLU A 137 -5.59 21.92 15.47
N PRO A 138 -5.32 22.46 14.26
CA PRO A 138 -6.22 23.42 13.64
C PRO A 138 -7.57 22.85 13.19
N TYR A 139 -7.71 21.51 13.13
CA TYR A 139 -8.88 20.87 12.55
C TYR A 139 -9.94 20.51 13.59
N SER A 140 -11.22 20.65 13.22
CA SER A 140 -12.34 20.31 14.11
C SER A 140 -12.41 18.81 14.41
N LYS A 141 -13.03 18.47 15.54
CA LYS A 141 -13.30 17.06 15.91
C LYS A 141 -14.07 16.33 14.80
N ALA A 142 -15.04 16.98 14.17
CA ALA A 142 -15.80 16.41 13.06
C ALA A 142 -14.92 16.08 11.85
N ALA A 143 -14.02 17.01 11.45
CA ALA A 143 -13.07 16.80 10.37
C ALA A 143 -12.10 15.64 10.67
N MET A 144 -11.62 15.56 11.91
CA MET A 144 -10.74 14.47 12.34
C MET A 144 -11.47 13.12 12.38
N THR A 145 -12.72 13.08 12.87
CA THR A 145 -13.54 11.86 12.87
C THR A 145 -13.82 11.38 11.44
N ALA A 146 -14.16 12.29 10.53
CA ALA A 146 -14.35 11.96 9.11
C ALA A 146 -13.06 11.41 8.48
N THR A 147 -11.92 12.07 8.76
CA THR A 147 -10.61 11.62 8.28
C THR A 147 -10.26 10.23 8.83
N PHE A 148 -10.49 10.00 10.12
CA PHE A 148 -10.27 8.71 10.76
C PHE A 148 -11.13 7.61 10.13
N GLY A 149 -12.45 7.84 10.03
CA GLY A 149 -13.38 6.85 9.48
C GLY A 149 -13.08 6.51 8.02
N LEU A 150 -12.86 7.54 7.18
CA LEU A 150 -12.49 7.32 5.78
C LEU A 150 -11.16 6.58 5.68
N GLY A 151 -10.17 6.96 6.47
CA GLY A 151 -8.85 6.33 6.43
C GLY A 151 -8.87 4.87 6.88
N LEU A 152 -9.70 4.51 7.87
CA LEU A 152 -9.85 3.11 8.29
C LEU A 152 -10.38 2.24 7.13
N VAL A 153 -11.34 2.77 6.36
CA VAL A 153 -11.88 2.08 5.18
C VAL A 153 -10.86 2.06 4.03
N VAL A 154 -10.26 3.20 3.72
CA VAL A 154 -9.42 3.36 2.51
C VAL A 154 -8.01 2.82 2.74
N VAL A 155 -7.34 3.26 3.82
CA VAL A 155 -5.95 2.86 4.12
C VAL A 155 -5.91 1.54 4.88
N GLY A 156 -6.89 1.29 5.75
CA GLY A 156 -6.94 0.05 6.54
C GLY A 156 -7.39 -1.17 5.73
N LEU A 157 -8.29 -1.00 4.78
CA LEU A 157 -8.92 -2.14 4.09
C LEU A 157 -8.84 -2.07 2.57
N ALA A 158 -9.52 -1.09 1.94
CA ALA A 158 -9.73 -1.09 0.49
C ALA A 158 -8.41 -0.98 -0.30
N GLY A 159 -7.53 -0.06 0.08
CA GLY A 159 -6.21 0.11 -0.51
C GLY A 159 -5.38 -1.18 -0.44
N PRO A 160 -5.08 -1.70 0.77
CA PRO A 160 -4.33 -2.94 0.92
C PRO A 160 -4.90 -4.14 0.15
N ILE A 161 -6.23 -4.31 0.11
CA ILE A 161 -6.84 -5.38 -0.68
C ILE A 161 -6.51 -5.23 -2.15
N VAL A 162 -6.71 -4.03 -2.70
CA VAL A 162 -6.48 -3.78 -4.14
C VAL A 162 -4.99 -3.83 -4.47
N GLU A 163 -4.13 -3.29 -3.61
CA GLU A 163 -2.67 -3.39 -3.76
C GLU A 163 -2.18 -4.84 -3.76
N GLU A 164 -2.67 -5.69 -2.86
CA GLU A 164 -2.28 -7.11 -2.86
C GLU A 164 -2.76 -7.83 -4.12
N LEU A 165 -4.00 -7.57 -4.58
CA LEU A 165 -4.49 -8.12 -5.85
C LEU A 165 -3.62 -7.68 -7.03
N TYR A 166 -3.23 -6.40 -7.07
CA TYR A 166 -2.47 -5.82 -8.15
C TYR A 166 -0.99 -6.22 -8.09
N PHE A 167 -0.30 -5.94 -6.98
CA PHE A 167 1.14 -6.17 -6.87
C PHE A 167 1.50 -7.65 -6.69
N ARG A 168 0.78 -8.39 -5.82
CA ARG A 168 1.09 -9.80 -5.52
C ARG A 168 0.34 -10.76 -6.42
N GLY A 169 -0.96 -10.51 -6.63
CA GLY A 169 -1.78 -11.37 -7.47
C GLY A 169 -1.46 -11.26 -8.96
N HIS A 170 -1.09 -10.06 -9.44
CA HIS A 170 -0.90 -9.80 -10.87
C HIS A 170 0.55 -9.53 -11.26
N LEU A 171 1.25 -8.58 -10.62
CA LEU A 171 2.60 -8.18 -11.05
C LEU A 171 3.71 -9.14 -10.59
N LEU A 172 3.67 -9.64 -9.37
CA LEU A 172 4.68 -10.55 -8.83
C LEU A 172 4.89 -11.79 -9.70
N PRO A 173 3.86 -12.51 -10.16
CA PRO A 173 4.06 -13.67 -11.04
C PRO A 173 4.73 -13.33 -12.37
N ARG A 174 4.64 -12.08 -12.83
CA ARG A 174 5.27 -11.58 -14.06
C ARG A 174 6.75 -11.21 -13.89
N LEU A 175 7.23 -11.22 -12.66
CA LEU A 175 8.64 -11.12 -12.32
C LEU A 175 9.33 -12.49 -12.24
N GLY A 176 8.63 -13.57 -12.60
CA GLY A 176 9.12 -14.97 -12.49
C GLY A 176 10.47 -15.23 -13.14
N ARG A 177 10.82 -14.49 -14.22
CA ARG A 177 12.14 -14.54 -14.84
C ARG A 177 13.31 -14.21 -13.91
N PHE A 178 13.07 -13.49 -12.81
CA PHE A 178 14.07 -13.16 -11.79
C PHE A 178 14.21 -14.27 -10.72
N GLY A 179 13.49 -15.40 -10.87
CA GLY A 179 13.58 -16.56 -10.00
C GLY A 179 13.37 -16.21 -8.53
N ARG A 180 14.31 -16.61 -7.68
CA ARG A 180 14.26 -16.36 -6.22
C ARG A 180 14.25 -14.88 -5.82
N TRP A 181 14.65 -13.98 -6.73
CA TRP A 181 14.69 -12.55 -6.48
C TRP A 181 13.38 -11.83 -6.80
N ALA A 182 12.44 -12.49 -7.48
CA ALA A 182 11.16 -11.91 -7.86
C ALA A 182 10.39 -11.33 -6.65
N PRO A 183 10.26 -12.00 -5.50
CA PRO A 183 9.59 -11.43 -4.33
C PRO A 183 10.28 -10.19 -3.77
N THR A 184 11.60 -10.23 -3.65
CA THR A 184 12.39 -9.07 -3.17
C THR A 184 12.26 -7.89 -4.12
N LEU A 185 12.37 -8.12 -5.43
CA LEU A 185 12.20 -7.08 -6.44
C LEU A 185 10.79 -6.47 -6.37
N ASN A 186 9.75 -7.29 -6.27
CA ASN A 186 8.37 -6.81 -6.12
C ASN A 186 8.19 -5.98 -4.85
N ALA A 187 8.76 -6.40 -3.71
CA ALA A 187 8.71 -5.67 -2.46
C ALA A 187 9.41 -4.31 -2.54
N VAL A 188 10.59 -4.26 -3.18
CA VAL A 188 11.34 -3.01 -3.40
C VAL A 188 10.55 -2.06 -4.31
N LEU A 189 10.07 -2.55 -5.47
CA LEU A 189 9.28 -1.73 -6.39
C LEU A 189 7.99 -1.23 -5.76
N PHE A 190 7.32 -2.06 -4.96
CA PHE A 190 6.16 -1.68 -4.16
C PHE A 190 6.52 -0.61 -3.12
N SER A 191 7.66 -0.69 -2.47
CA SER A 191 8.07 0.32 -1.51
C SER A 191 8.35 1.66 -2.21
N LEU A 192 9.06 1.63 -3.33
CA LEU A 192 9.45 2.81 -4.09
C LEU A 192 8.25 3.52 -4.76
N TYR A 193 7.15 2.81 -5.05
CA TYR A 193 5.98 3.44 -5.64
C TYR A 193 5.26 4.40 -4.67
N HIS A 194 5.54 4.30 -3.36
CA HIS A 194 4.98 5.18 -2.31
C HIS A 194 5.63 6.56 -2.31
N LEU A 195 5.47 7.29 -3.39
CA LEU A 195 6.10 8.59 -3.58
C LEU A 195 5.60 9.65 -2.59
N TRP A 196 4.44 9.46 -1.96
CA TRP A 196 3.88 10.37 -0.95
C TRP A 196 4.52 10.22 0.45
N THR A 197 5.33 9.19 0.69
CA THR A 197 6.13 9.00 1.91
C THR A 197 7.49 8.37 1.60
N PRO A 198 8.33 9.01 0.75
CA PRO A 198 9.53 8.36 0.20
C PRO A 198 10.60 8.07 1.27
N TRP A 199 10.63 8.80 2.36
CA TRP A 199 11.56 8.55 3.47
C TRP A 199 11.24 7.27 4.24
N GLN A 200 10.02 6.74 4.16
CA GLN A 200 9.61 5.47 4.79
C GLN A 200 9.94 4.23 3.95
N ASN A 201 10.61 4.39 2.82
CA ASN A 201 11.01 3.25 2.00
C ASN A 201 11.89 2.23 2.74
N PRO A 202 12.82 2.61 3.66
CA PRO A 202 13.63 1.63 4.40
C PRO A 202 12.77 0.68 5.23
N SER A 203 11.86 1.18 6.09
CA SER A 203 10.99 0.31 6.89
C SER A 203 10.04 -0.50 6.01
N ARG A 204 9.52 0.12 4.95
CA ARG A 204 8.58 -0.56 4.03
C ARG A 204 9.25 -1.70 3.27
N VAL A 205 10.49 -1.54 2.82
CA VAL A 205 11.26 -2.64 2.20
C VAL A 205 11.50 -3.76 3.21
N LEU A 206 11.98 -3.43 4.43
CA LEU A 206 12.20 -4.41 5.49
C LEU A 206 10.91 -5.16 5.84
N LEU A 207 9.79 -4.44 5.91
CA LEU A 207 8.48 -5.01 6.20
C LEU A 207 8.01 -5.94 5.08
N MET A 208 8.06 -5.46 3.82
CA MET A 208 7.40 -6.12 2.71
C MET A 208 8.17 -7.31 2.14
N VAL A 209 9.50 -7.34 2.23
CA VAL A 209 10.29 -8.47 1.70
C VAL A 209 9.84 -9.80 2.30
N PRO A 210 9.74 -10.00 3.63
CA PRO A 210 9.27 -11.27 4.18
C PRO A 210 7.79 -11.55 3.88
N LEU A 211 6.92 -10.53 3.80
CA LEU A 211 5.52 -10.72 3.42
C LEU A 211 5.39 -11.24 2.00
N VAL A 212 6.07 -10.60 1.04
CA VAL A 212 6.01 -11.01 -0.37
C VAL A 212 6.64 -12.39 -0.57
N GLN A 213 7.72 -12.68 0.18
CA GLN A 213 8.33 -14.02 0.18
C GLN A 213 7.37 -15.08 0.72
N LEU A 214 6.61 -14.75 1.78
CA LEU A 214 5.57 -15.64 2.32
C LEU A 214 4.47 -15.91 1.28
N VAL A 215 3.93 -14.85 0.67
CA VAL A 215 2.89 -14.97 -0.38
C VAL A 215 3.39 -15.81 -1.54
N TRP A 216 4.62 -15.60 -1.97
CA TRP A 216 5.25 -16.34 -3.06
C TRP A 216 5.42 -17.83 -2.75
N THR A 217 5.97 -18.16 -1.59
CA THR A 217 6.27 -19.54 -1.19
C THR A 217 5.00 -20.32 -0.84
N LYS A 218 4.03 -19.69 -0.20
CA LYS A 218 2.73 -20.30 0.13
C LYS A 218 1.75 -20.26 -1.04
N ARG A 219 2.08 -19.55 -2.12
CA ARG A 219 1.22 -19.33 -3.28
C ARG A 219 -0.19 -18.82 -2.90
N ASN A 220 -0.25 -18.04 -1.81
CA ASN A 220 -1.51 -17.56 -1.23
C ASN A 220 -1.45 -16.05 -0.94
N LEU A 221 -2.11 -15.27 -1.82
CA LEU A 221 -2.16 -13.81 -1.69
C LEU A 221 -3.07 -13.35 -0.53
N TYR A 222 -4.00 -14.20 -0.07
CA TYR A 222 -4.89 -13.86 1.04
C TYR A 222 -4.14 -13.73 2.37
N LEU A 223 -3.01 -14.44 2.54
CA LEU A 223 -2.10 -14.19 3.67
C LEU A 223 -1.56 -12.75 3.64
N GLY A 224 -1.17 -12.27 2.46
CA GLY A 224 -0.76 -10.88 2.27
C GLY A 224 -1.89 -9.90 2.61
N ILE A 225 -3.08 -10.13 2.07
CA ILE A 225 -4.26 -9.27 2.33
C ILE A 225 -4.54 -9.19 3.84
N TRP A 226 -4.63 -10.34 4.53
CA TRP A 226 -4.92 -10.36 5.96
C TRP A 226 -3.86 -9.62 6.78
N ALA A 227 -2.58 -9.92 6.54
CA ALA A 227 -1.47 -9.30 7.26
C ALA A 227 -1.41 -7.79 7.00
N HIS A 228 -1.52 -7.38 5.74
CA HIS A 228 -1.43 -5.97 5.33
C HIS A 228 -2.62 -5.14 5.84
N CYS A 229 -3.85 -5.63 5.66
CA CYS A 229 -5.05 -4.97 6.19
C CYS A 229 -5.00 -4.84 7.71
N THR A 230 -4.65 -5.90 8.43
CA THR A 230 -4.58 -5.87 9.90
C THR A 230 -3.55 -4.85 10.38
N LEU A 231 -2.33 -4.87 9.79
CA LEU A 231 -1.29 -3.92 10.17
C LEU A 231 -1.73 -2.47 9.93
N ASN A 232 -2.23 -2.17 8.73
CA ASN A 232 -2.65 -0.82 8.39
C ASN A 232 -3.84 -0.35 9.23
N ALA A 233 -4.85 -1.19 9.43
CA ALA A 233 -6.00 -0.84 10.25
C ALA A 233 -5.62 -0.56 11.71
N VAL A 234 -4.75 -1.39 12.29
CA VAL A 234 -4.29 -1.21 13.68
C VAL A 234 -3.41 0.05 13.80
N VAL A 235 -2.45 0.24 12.90
CA VAL A 235 -1.58 1.44 12.92
C VAL A 235 -2.42 2.70 12.73
N TRP A 236 -3.36 2.70 11.78
CA TRP A 236 -4.27 3.82 11.59
C TRP A 236 -5.12 4.10 12.81
N ALA A 237 -5.71 3.06 13.42
CA ALA A 237 -6.53 3.18 14.63
C ALA A 237 -5.73 3.75 15.82
N ILE A 238 -4.50 3.27 16.04
CA ILE A 238 -3.64 3.77 17.10
C ILE A 238 -3.28 5.25 16.87
N THR A 239 -2.83 5.60 15.65
CA THR A 239 -2.40 6.95 15.31
C THR A 239 -3.52 7.96 15.48
N PHE A 240 -4.68 7.72 14.88
CA PHE A 240 -5.81 8.64 14.94
C PHE A 240 -6.62 8.52 16.23
N GLY A 241 -6.65 7.35 16.87
CA GLY A 241 -7.26 7.17 18.17
C GLY A 241 -6.54 7.97 19.26
N ALA A 242 -5.21 7.99 19.24
CA ALA A 242 -4.42 8.83 20.12
C ALA A 242 -4.70 10.33 19.88
N LEU A 243 -4.76 10.79 18.62
CA LEU A 243 -5.11 12.17 18.27
C LEU A 243 -6.54 12.56 18.72
N ALA A 244 -7.50 11.63 18.63
CA ALA A 244 -8.88 11.88 19.09
C ALA A 244 -8.98 11.95 20.61
N ALA A 245 -8.19 11.17 21.36
CA ALA A 245 -8.17 11.18 22.81
C ALA A 245 -7.51 12.43 23.41
N MET A 246 -6.70 13.15 22.66
CA MET A 246 -6.05 14.41 23.09
C MET A 246 -6.99 15.62 22.99
N ARG A 247 -8.26 15.46 22.57
CA ARG A 247 -9.30 16.47 22.36
C ARG A 247 -10.58 16.14 23.11
#